data_4429d44a591edc56630011506a18e4ca
#
_entry.id   4429d44a591edc56630011506a18e4ca
#
_cell.length_a   1.000
_cell.length_b   1.000
_cell.length_c   1.000
_cell.angle_alpha   90.00
_cell.angle_beta   90.00
_cell.angle_gamma   90.00
#
_symmetry.space_group_name_H-M   'P 1'
#
loop_
_entity.id
_entity.type
_entity.pdbx_description
1 polymer ?
#
loop_
_entity_poly.entity_id
_entity_poly.type
_entity_poly.pdbx_seq_one_letter_code
_entity_poly.pdbx_strand_id
1 'polypeptide(L)'
;VTFRPASPSSFPSVPWYMALGQRIAALWLVKMIGTTLGISGFFVLYFWVMHNPPSEPTVMPLTPLDHWVGVSDDAMLLYGSLWFYISLAPALAKDKAELWACARDAAIMAAVGLAVFWLFPTTVPVFPVDWAQYPALQFLKATDVGGNAFPSLHVAFAVLTAVLLGRQLRSMKAPAWTHAVNVLWSLGIVYSTLATRQHVLIDVLGGTLLAGVVSWVGTTRGRLVLTEA
;
A
#
# COMPACT_ATOMS: atom_id res chain seq x y z
N VAL A 1 1.65 50.84 -36.09
CA VAL A 1 1.08 49.48 -36.14
C VAL A 1 1.85 48.67 -35.11
N THR A 2 1.26 48.52 -33.93
CA THR A 2 1.83 47.69 -32.82
C THR A 2 1.48 46.24 -33.08
N PHE A 3 2.47 45.44 -33.39
CA PHE A 3 2.32 43.97 -33.48
C PHE A 3 2.05 43.41 -32.06
N ARG A 4 0.86 42.94 -31.81
CA ARG A 4 0.52 42.16 -30.63
C ARG A 4 1.00 40.72 -30.89
N PRO A 5 1.94 40.16 -30.09
CA PRO A 5 2.29 38.76 -30.27
C PRO A 5 1.07 37.89 -30.00
N ALA A 6 0.82 36.93 -30.88
CA ALA A 6 -0.26 35.93 -30.70
C ALA A 6 -0.04 35.18 -29.41
N SER A 7 -1.07 35.06 -28.57
CA SER A 7 -1.02 34.23 -27.38
C SER A 7 -0.65 32.80 -27.76
N PRO A 8 0.23 32.12 -26.99
CA PRO A 8 0.60 30.75 -27.29
C PRO A 8 -0.67 29.90 -27.35
N SER A 9 -0.88 29.26 -28.49
CA SER A 9 -2.00 28.32 -28.72
C SER A 9 -1.93 27.25 -27.63
N SER A 10 -2.92 27.24 -26.73
CA SER A 10 -3.12 26.17 -25.77
C SER A 10 -3.46 24.90 -26.55
N PHE A 11 -2.47 24.03 -26.75
CA PHE A 11 -2.76 22.68 -27.22
C PHE A 11 -3.78 22.05 -26.28
N PRO A 12 -4.85 21.42 -26.79
CA PRO A 12 -5.84 20.77 -25.94
C PRO A 12 -5.14 19.74 -25.05
N SER A 13 -5.27 19.91 -23.73
CA SER A 13 -4.71 18.98 -22.77
C SER A 13 -5.34 17.60 -22.98
N VAL A 14 -4.50 16.56 -23.11
CA VAL A 14 -4.97 15.18 -23.27
C VAL A 14 -5.96 14.86 -22.13
N PRO A 15 -7.17 14.37 -22.41
CA PRO A 15 -8.13 13.99 -21.38
C PRO A 15 -7.53 12.96 -20.42
N TRP A 16 -7.85 13.05 -19.14
CA TRP A 16 -7.29 12.21 -18.09
C TRP A 16 -7.43 10.70 -18.36
N TYR A 17 -8.56 10.26 -18.94
CA TYR A 17 -8.79 8.85 -19.28
C TYR A 17 -7.93 8.37 -20.44
N MET A 18 -7.56 9.23 -21.39
CA MET A 18 -6.57 8.91 -22.43
C MET A 18 -5.17 8.81 -21.83
N ALA A 19 -4.80 9.74 -20.93
CA ALA A 19 -3.55 9.67 -20.19
C ALA A 19 -3.46 8.38 -19.35
N LEU A 20 -4.58 7.95 -18.76
CA LEU A 20 -4.68 6.69 -18.04
C LEU A 20 -4.39 5.50 -18.95
N GLY A 21 -5.05 5.42 -20.12
CA GLY A 21 -4.82 4.36 -21.11
C GLY A 21 -3.36 4.32 -21.60
N GLN A 22 -2.77 5.48 -21.89
CA GLN A 22 -1.36 5.59 -22.29
C GLN A 22 -0.42 5.08 -21.19
N ARG A 23 -0.67 5.42 -19.93
CA ARG A 23 0.11 4.95 -18.79
C ARG A 23 0.01 3.44 -18.61
N ILE A 24 -1.18 2.85 -18.71
CA ILE A 24 -1.36 1.40 -18.62
C ILE A 24 -0.57 0.69 -19.74
N ALA A 25 -0.66 1.20 -20.98
CA ALA A 25 0.03 0.62 -22.12
C ALA A 25 1.56 0.78 -22.06
N ALA A 26 2.04 1.90 -21.47
CA ALA A 26 3.48 2.16 -21.37
C ALA A 26 4.18 1.10 -20.51
N LEU A 27 5.24 0.47 -21.05
CA LEU A 27 6.07 -0.52 -20.33
C LEU A 27 5.28 -1.69 -19.73
N TRP A 28 4.11 -2.03 -20.27
CA TRP A 28 3.17 -2.99 -19.67
C TRP A 28 3.83 -4.32 -19.28
N LEU A 29 4.70 -4.86 -20.14
CA LEU A 29 5.39 -6.14 -19.89
C LEU A 29 6.40 -6.00 -18.73
N VAL A 30 7.17 -4.90 -18.70
CA VAL A 30 8.13 -4.64 -17.60
C VAL A 30 7.40 -4.47 -16.27
N LYS A 31 6.27 -3.78 -16.27
CA LYS A 31 5.44 -3.59 -15.08
C LYS A 31 4.85 -4.91 -14.59
N MET A 32 4.28 -5.70 -15.50
CA MET A 32 3.69 -7.00 -15.17
C MET A 32 4.75 -7.94 -14.57
N ILE A 33 5.87 -8.14 -15.27
CA ILE A 33 6.94 -9.01 -14.79
C ILE A 33 7.56 -8.47 -13.51
N GLY A 34 7.90 -7.18 -13.47
CA GLY A 34 8.54 -6.54 -12.32
C GLY A 34 7.65 -6.58 -11.06
N THR A 35 6.34 -6.31 -11.20
CA THR A 35 5.40 -6.38 -10.07
C THR A 35 5.25 -7.83 -9.58
N THR A 36 5.10 -8.78 -10.50
CA THR A 36 5.00 -10.21 -10.12
C THR A 36 6.26 -10.67 -9.41
N LEU A 37 7.45 -10.39 -9.93
CA LEU A 37 8.72 -10.76 -9.30
C LEU A 37 8.91 -10.05 -7.95
N GLY A 38 8.52 -8.77 -7.86
CA GLY A 38 8.60 -8.00 -6.62
C GLY A 38 7.71 -8.58 -5.52
N ILE A 39 6.45 -8.88 -5.83
CA ILE A 39 5.51 -9.50 -4.89
C ILE A 39 5.97 -10.91 -4.51
N SER A 40 6.40 -11.72 -5.46
CA SER A 40 6.91 -13.07 -5.19
C SER A 40 8.16 -13.04 -4.30
N GLY A 41 9.11 -12.16 -4.60
CA GLY A 41 10.32 -11.98 -3.79
C GLY A 41 10.00 -11.49 -2.38
N PHE A 42 9.03 -10.57 -2.23
CA PHE A 42 8.53 -10.16 -0.93
C PHE A 42 7.99 -11.35 -0.13
N PHE A 43 7.14 -12.20 -0.73
CA PHE A 43 6.58 -13.34 -0.03
C PHE A 43 7.63 -14.38 0.37
N VAL A 44 8.63 -14.63 -0.48
CA VAL A 44 9.74 -15.53 -0.12
C VAL A 44 10.44 -15.02 1.14
N LEU A 45 10.79 -13.72 1.20
CA LEU A 45 11.43 -13.13 2.36
C LEU A 45 10.48 -13.08 3.57
N TYR A 46 9.22 -12.73 3.36
CA TYR A 46 8.20 -12.67 4.39
C TYR A 46 8.02 -14.03 5.08
N PHE A 47 7.81 -15.11 4.32
CA PHE A 47 7.67 -16.44 4.90
C PHE A 47 8.94 -16.93 5.55
N TRP A 48 10.11 -16.57 4.99
CA TRP A 48 11.38 -16.88 5.65
C TRP A 48 11.46 -16.23 7.03
N VAL A 49 11.15 -14.95 7.15
CA VAL A 49 11.11 -14.21 8.44
C VAL A 49 10.14 -14.86 9.42
N MET A 50 8.93 -15.20 8.94
CA MET A 50 7.89 -15.81 9.79
C MET A 50 8.27 -17.20 10.34
N HIS A 51 9.03 -17.97 9.57
CA HIS A 51 9.45 -19.31 9.98
C HIS A 51 10.78 -19.35 10.75
N ASN A 52 11.48 -18.22 10.85
CA ASN A 52 12.77 -18.13 11.55
C ASN A 52 12.79 -16.97 12.57
N PRO A 53 11.81 -16.87 13.49
CA PRO A 53 11.80 -15.81 14.49
C PRO A 53 12.96 -16.04 15.48
N PRO A 54 13.70 -14.98 15.88
CA PRO A 54 14.79 -15.10 16.84
C PRO A 54 14.32 -15.25 18.31
N SER A 55 13.03 -14.96 18.57
CA SER A 55 12.40 -15.03 19.88
C SER A 55 10.90 -15.27 19.76
N GLU A 56 10.26 -15.62 20.87
CA GLU A 56 8.80 -15.71 20.94
C GLU A 56 8.15 -14.35 20.66
N PRO A 57 7.05 -14.31 19.89
CA PRO A 57 6.36 -13.06 19.57
C PRO A 57 5.74 -12.40 20.80
N THR A 58 5.93 -11.08 20.95
CA THR A 58 5.27 -10.29 21.96
C THR A 58 3.81 -9.98 21.55
N VAL A 59 2.88 -10.21 22.47
CA VAL A 59 1.45 -9.93 22.21
C VAL A 59 1.20 -8.42 22.22
N MET A 60 0.59 -7.90 21.17
CA MET A 60 0.24 -6.49 21.05
C MET A 60 -0.92 -6.10 21.97
N PRO A 61 -0.86 -4.96 22.67
CA PRO A 61 -1.93 -4.52 23.55
C PRO A 61 -3.16 -4.04 22.76
N LEU A 62 -4.34 -4.35 23.29
CA LEU A 62 -5.61 -3.84 22.76
C LEU A 62 -5.85 -2.41 23.24
N THR A 63 -6.44 -1.61 22.37
CA THR A 63 -6.95 -0.28 22.70
C THR A 63 -8.48 -0.30 22.82
N PRO A 64 -9.12 0.73 23.40
CA PRO A 64 -10.58 0.82 23.41
C PRO A 64 -11.23 0.74 22.03
N LEU A 65 -10.57 1.26 20.99
CA LEU A 65 -11.08 1.22 19.62
C LEU A 65 -11.12 -0.21 19.06
N ASP A 66 -10.17 -1.06 19.44
CA ASP A 66 -10.15 -2.46 19.00
C ASP A 66 -11.39 -3.24 19.50
N HIS A 67 -11.99 -2.81 20.60
CA HIS A 67 -13.22 -3.40 21.12
C HIS A 67 -14.47 -2.92 20.37
N TRP A 68 -14.43 -1.73 19.77
CA TRP A 68 -15.57 -1.17 19.02
C TRP A 68 -15.70 -1.73 17.60
N VAL A 69 -14.59 -2.11 16.98
CA VAL A 69 -14.64 -2.71 15.66
C VAL A 69 -15.15 -4.14 15.78
N GLY A 70 -16.29 -4.43 15.17
CA GLY A 70 -16.85 -5.78 15.12
C GLY A 70 -16.06 -6.70 14.18
N VAL A 71 -16.15 -8.02 14.39
CA VAL A 71 -15.64 -9.01 13.45
C VAL A 71 -16.57 -9.07 12.23
N SER A 72 -16.02 -9.09 11.02
CA SER A 72 -16.79 -9.14 9.78
C SER A 72 -16.13 -10.05 8.76
N ASP A 73 -16.87 -11.08 8.33
CA ASP A 73 -16.45 -12.00 7.26
C ASP A 73 -16.38 -11.29 5.90
N ASP A 74 -17.30 -10.34 5.65
CA ASP A 74 -17.33 -9.53 4.42
C ASP A 74 -16.09 -8.64 4.29
N ALA A 75 -15.46 -8.27 5.40
CA ALA A 75 -14.22 -7.49 5.39
C ALA A 75 -13.06 -8.23 4.71
N MET A 76 -13.15 -9.55 4.54
CA MET A 76 -12.15 -10.36 3.84
C MET A 76 -12.00 -9.94 2.37
N LEU A 77 -13.07 -9.51 1.71
CA LEU A 77 -12.99 -9.01 0.33
C LEU A 77 -12.15 -7.73 0.24
N LEU A 78 -12.37 -6.80 1.17
CA LEU A 78 -11.56 -5.57 1.25
C LEU A 78 -10.11 -5.90 1.62
N TYR A 79 -9.91 -6.80 2.59
CA TYR A 79 -8.59 -7.26 3.01
C TYR A 79 -7.81 -7.85 1.83
N GLY A 80 -8.39 -8.82 1.12
CA GLY A 80 -7.78 -9.45 -0.05
C GLY A 80 -7.58 -8.50 -1.23
N SER A 81 -8.40 -7.44 -1.35
CA SER A 81 -8.29 -6.46 -2.44
C SER A 81 -6.97 -5.67 -2.41
N LEU A 82 -6.21 -5.70 -1.31
CA LEU A 82 -4.89 -5.07 -1.22
C LEU A 82 -3.99 -5.50 -2.38
N TRP A 83 -3.95 -6.78 -2.73
CA TRP A 83 -3.04 -7.31 -3.75
C TRP A 83 -3.29 -6.72 -5.13
N PHE A 84 -4.57 -6.47 -5.45
CA PHE A 84 -4.93 -5.72 -6.65
C PHE A 84 -4.58 -4.24 -6.49
N TYR A 85 -4.91 -3.64 -5.36
CA TYR A 85 -4.74 -2.21 -5.09
C TYR A 85 -3.27 -1.78 -5.19
N ILE A 86 -2.34 -2.51 -4.57
CA ILE A 86 -0.90 -2.19 -4.63
C ILE A 86 -0.33 -2.28 -6.05
N SER A 87 -0.91 -3.11 -6.90
CA SER A 87 -0.48 -3.28 -8.29
C SER A 87 -0.85 -2.07 -9.17
N LEU A 88 -1.79 -1.21 -8.74
CA LEU A 88 -2.23 -0.05 -9.52
C LEU A 88 -1.15 1.03 -9.62
N ALA A 89 -0.38 1.29 -8.56
CA ALA A 89 0.65 2.32 -8.59
C ALA A 89 1.75 2.02 -9.63
N PRO A 90 2.39 0.84 -9.68
CA PRO A 90 3.31 0.51 -10.75
C PRO A 90 2.62 0.40 -12.12
N ALA A 91 1.37 -0.08 -12.20
CA ALA A 91 0.62 -0.15 -13.46
C ALA A 91 0.41 1.23 -14.10
N LEU A 92 0.24 2.28 -13.30
CA LEU A 92 0.04 3.65 -13.75
C LEU A 92 1.32 4.49 -13.85
N ALA A 93 2.49 3.92 -13.66
CA ALA A 93 3.76 4.62 -13.87
C ALA A 93 3.88 5.03 -15.36
N LYS A 94 4.16 6.30 -15.63
CA LYS A 94 4.24 6.83 -17.00
C LYS A 94 5.52 6.43 -17.74
N ASP A 95 6.61 6.23 -16.98
CA ASP A 95 7.96 5.96 -17.49
C ASP A 95 8.76 5.09 -16.52
N LYS A 96 10.00 4.75 -16.93
CA LYS A 96 10.91 3.95 -16.09
C LYS A 96 11.26 4.63 -14.78
N ALA A 97 11.41 5.96 -14.76
CA ALA A 97 11.80 6.70 -13.56
C ALA A 97 10.70 6.62 -12.49
N GLU A 98 9.44 6.82 -12.89
CA GLU A 98 8.28 6.70 -11.99
C GLU A 98 8.11 5.25 -11.51
N LEU A 99 8.30 4.25 -12.40
CA LEU A 99 8.25 2.83 -12.03
C LEU A 99 9.33 2.46 -11.01
N TRP A 100 10.57 2.92 -11.22
CA TRP A 100 11.66 2.71 -10.28
C TRP A 100 11.43 3.40 -8.93
N ALA A 101 10.82 4.58 -8.93
CA ALA A 101 10.45 5.27 -7.69
C ALA A 101 9.42 4.45 -6.90
N CYS A 102 8.38 3.92 -7.56
CA CYS A 102 7.39 3.04 -6.92
C CYS A 102 8.06 1.76 -6.37
N ALA A 103 8.90 1.10 -7.15
CA ALA A 103 9.60 -0.12 -6.75
C ALA A 103 10.55 0.12 -5.57
N ARG A 104 11.31 1.21 -5.60
CA ARG A 104 12.22 1.60 -4.50
C ARG A 104 11.45 1.86 -3.20
N ASP A 105 10.38 2.64 -3.26
CA ASP A 105 9.60 2.99 -2.07
C ASP A 105 8.94 1.74 -1.48
N ALA A 106 8.41 0.84 -2.33
CA ALA A 106 7.89 -0.46 -1.92
C ALA A 106 8.98 -1.36 -1.31
N ALA A 107 10.17 -1.41 -1.91
CA ALA A 107 11.29 -2.21 -1.40
C ALA A 107 11.81 -1.70 -0.04
N ILE A 108 11.92 -0.38 0.15
CA ILE A 108 12.29 0.21 1.43
C ILE A 108 11.24 -0.13 2.49
N MET A 109 9.95 0.02 2.14
CA MET A 109 8.83 -0.33 3.01
C MET A 109 8.90 -1.78 3.46
N ALA A 110 9.05 -2.71 2.51
CA ALA A 110 9.19 -4.13 2.78
C ALA A 110 10.41 -4.43 3.67
N ALA A 111 11.58 -3.88 3.31
CA ALA A 111 12.82 -4.13 4.05
C ALA A 111 12.72 -3.66 5.51
N VAL A 112 12.19 -2.45 5.76
CA VAL A 112 12.01 -1.93 7.12
C VAL A 112 11.01 -2.77 7.90
N GLY A 113 9.84 -3.07 7.31
CA GLY A 113 8.82 -3.87 8.00
C GLY A 113 9.30 -5.29 8.32
N LEU A 114 9.92 -5.96 7.36
CA LEU A 114 10.49 -7.32 7.58
C LEU A 114 11.63 -7.30 8.61
N ALA A 115 12.46 -6.26 8.62
CA ALA A 115 13.49 -6.10 9.64
C ALA A 115 12.88 -5.94 11.03
N VAL A 116 11.79 -5.18 11.17
CA VAL A 116 11.08 -5.04 12.45
C VAL A 116 10.45 -6.38 12.86
N PHE A 117 9.79 -7.11 11.95
CA PHE A 117 9.23 -8.43 12.24
C PHE A 117 10.29 -9.42 12.73
N TRP A 118 11.46 -9.40 12.11
CA TRP A 118 12.54 -10.30 12.50
C TRP A 118 13.21 -9.91 13.82
N LEU A 119 13.46 -8.60 14.05
CA LEU A 119 14.13 -8.11 15.26
C LEU A 119 13.21 -8.07 16.48
N PHE A 120 11.94 -7.78 16.26
CA PHE A 120 10.91 -7.59 17.30
C PHE A 120 9.60 -8.29 16.87
N PRO A 121 9.58 -9.63 16.87
CA PRO A 121 8.40 -10.36 16.47
C PRO A 121 7.21 -10.04 17.39
N THR A 122 6.06 -9.72 16.79
CA THR A 122 4.86 -9.35 17.51
C THR A 122 3.65 -10.12 16.97
N THR A 123 2.67 -10.40 17.80
CA THR A 123 1.44 -11.08 17.40
C THR A 123 0.22 -10.37 17.96
N VAL A 124 -0.90 -10.51 17.27
CA VAL A 124 -2.19 -10.04 17.79
C VAL A 124 -2.66 -10.92 18.95
N PRO A 125 -3.40 -10.38 19.92
CA PRO A 125 -3.95 -11.19 21.01
C PRO A 125 -4.97 -12.20 20.50
N VAL A 126 -5.16 -13.26 21.26
CA VAL A 126 -6.23 -14.23 20.98
C VAL A 126 -7.58 -13.56 21.29
N PHE A 127 -8.42 -13.44 20.27
CA PHE A 127 -9.75 -12.89 20.41
C PHE A 127 -10.73 -14.01 20.78
N PRO A 128 -11.67 -13.79 21.74
CA PRO A 128 -12.69 -14.76 22.10
C PRO A 128 -13.83 -14.80 21.06
N VAL A 129 -13.51 -15.26 19.86
CA VAL A 129 -14.39 -15.31 18.68
C VAL A 129 -14.57 -16.77 18.28
N ASP A 130 -15.82 -17.18 18.09
CA ASP A 130 -16.13 -18.46 17.47
C ASP A 130 -15.91 -18.35 15.95
N TRP A 131 -14.72 -18.71 15.51
CA TRP A 131 -14.30 -18.61 14.10
C TRP A 131 -15.10 -19.51 13.17
N ALA A 132 -15.83 -20.50 13.67
CA ALA A 132 -16.71 -21.35 12.86
C ALA A 132 -17.87 -20.57 12.22
N GLN A 133 -18.22 -19.41 12.81
CA GLN A 133 -19.23 -18.50 12.28
C GLN A 133 -18.69 -17.59 11.14
N TYR A 134 -17.37 -17.61 10.88
CA TYR A 134 -16.69 -16.75 9.92
C TYR A 134 -15.80 -17.57 8.96
N PRO A 135 -16.38 -18.29 7.98
CA PRO A 135 -15.65 -19.25 7.13
C PRO A 135 -14.47 -18.62 6.36
N ALA A 136 -14.62 -17.39 5.84
CA ALA A 136 -13.55 -16.73 5.12
C ALA A 136 -12.36 -16.37 6.05
N LEU A 137 -12.64 -15.95 7.28
CA LEU A 137 -11.63 -15.64 8.27
C LEU A 137 -10.98 -16.89 8.87
N GLN A 138 -11.69 -18.00 8.94
CA GLN A 138 -11.15 -19.27 9.41
C GLN A 138 -9.96 -19.73 8.57
N PHE A 139 -10.04 -19.62 7.24
CA PHE A 139 -8.92 -19.90 6.35
C PHE A 139 -7.72 -18.98 6.63
N LEU A 140 -7.98 -17.68 6.81
CA LEU A 140 -6.94 -16.69 7.09
C LEU A 140 -6.23 -17.00 8.42
N LYS A 141 -7.00 -17.34 9.46
CA LYS A 141 -6.46 -17.70 10.78
C LYS A 141 -5.66 -19.02 10.77
N ALA A 142 -6.07 -19.98 9.96
CA ALA A 142 -5.34 -21.25 9.82
C ALA A 142 -3.97 -21.09 9.14
N THR A 143 -3.77 -20.02 8.37
CA THR A 143 -2.51 -19.71 7.68
C THR A 143 -1.63 -18.69 8.41
N ASP A 144 -2.14 -18.07 9.48
CA ASP A 144 -1.44 -17.07 10.26
C ASP A 144 -0.43 -17.73 11.21
N VAL A 145 0.85 -17.48 10.98
CA VAL A 145 1.96 -18.05 11.78
C VAL A 145 2.31 -17.15 12.98
N GLY A 146 1.79 -15.92 13.02
CA GLY A 146 2.17 -14.89 14.01
C GLY A 146 3.54 -14.27 13.73
N GLY A 147 3.95 -13.34 14.57
CA GLY A 147 5.28 -12.69 14.45
C GLY A 147 5.31 -11.43 13.58
N ASN A 148 4.21 -11.06 12.96
CA ASN A 148 4.08 -10.05 11.89
C ASN A 148 3.04 -8.95 12.19
N ALA A 149 2.68 -8.74 13.47
CA ALA A 149 1.62 -7.78 13.80
C ALA A 149 2.09 -6.34 13.60
N PHE A 150 3.20 -5.92 14.23
CA PHE A 150 3.68 -4.54 14.21
C PHE A 150 4.99 -4.36 13.42
N PRO A 151 5.07 -3.33 12.55
CA PRO A 151 3.99 -2.50 12.03
C PRO A 151 3.15 -3.23 10.99
N SER A 152 1.84 -2.94 10.87
CA SER A 152 1.04 -3.56 9.82
C SER A 152 1.57 -3.23 8.43
N LEU A 153 2.22 -4.18 7.76
CA LEU A 153 2.65 -4.01 6.36
C LEU A 153 1.46 -3.95 5.41
N HIS A 154 0.35 -4.60 5.75
CA HIS A 154 -0.90 -4.50 5.00
C HIS A 154 -1.39 -3.04 4.91
N VAL A 155 -1.43 -2.37 6.06
CA VAL A 155 -1.77 -0.95 6.15
C VAL A 155 -0.72 -0.08 5.48
N ALA A 156 0.57 -0.34 5.73
CA ALA A 156 1.67 0.43 5.17
C ALA A 156 1.63 0.46 3.63
N PHE A 157 1.43 -0.69 2.99
CA PHE A 157 1.31 -0.78 1.54
C PHE A 157 0.03 -0.13 1.01
N ALA A 158 -1.10 -0.24 1.73
CA ALA A 158 -2.34 0.45 1.34
C ALA A 158 -2.16 1.97 1.34
N VAL A 159 -1.58 2.53 2.40
CA VAL A 159 -1.35 3.98 2.54
C VAL A 159 -0.30 4.47 1.53
N LEU A 160 0.82 3.76 1.35
CA LEU A 160 1.82 4.11 0.33
C LEU A 160 1.18 4.16 -1.07
N THR A 161 0.40 3.14 -1.40
CA THR A 161 -0.30 3.08 -2.70
C THR A 161 -1.26 4.24 -2.86
N ALA A 162 -2.04 4.59 -1.83
CA ALA A 162 -2.94 5.75 -1.87
C ALA A 162 -2.20 7.05 -2.18
N VAL A 163 -1.03 7.25 -1.58
CA VAL A 163 -0.18 8.43 -1.83
C VAL A 163 0.36 8.44 -3.26
N LEU A 164 0.89 7.32 -3.74
CA LEU A 164 1.45 7.20 -5.09
C LEU A 164 0.36 7.39 -6.16
N LEU A 165 -0.77 6.70 -6.04
CA LEU A 165 -1.92 6.88 -6.94
C LEU A 165 -2.47 8.29 -6.89
N GLY A 166 -2.57 8.89 -5.71
CA GLY A 166 -3.00 10.28 -5.57
C GLY A 166 -2.10 11.27 -6.30
N ARG A 167 -0.79 11.03 -6.36
CA ARG A 167 0.16 11.83 -7.16
C ARG A 167 -0.05 11.61 -8.66
N GLN A 168 -0.22 10.37 -9.09
CA GLN A 168 -0.46 9.99 -10.48
C GLN A 168 -1.78 10.57 -10.99
N LEU A 169 -2.86 10.46 -10.24
CA LEU A 169 -4.16 11.04 -10.57
C LEU A 169 -4.08 12.57 -10.70
N ARG A 170 -3.39 13.25 -9.78
CA ARG A 170 -3.16 14.70 -9.90
C ARG A 170 -2.39 15.07 -11.16
N SER A 171 -1.35 14.30 -11.50
CA SER A 171 -0.53 14.56 -12.71
C SER A 171 -1.33 14.38 -14.01
N MET A 172 -2.35 13.52 -14.00
CA MET A 172 -3.29 13.34 -15.11
C MET A 172 -4.45 14.34 -15.10
N LYS A 173 -4.54 15.19 -14.08
CA LYS A 173 -5.69 16.09 -13.85
C LYS A 173 -7.02 15.31 -13.77
N ALA A 174 -6.98 14.14 -13.13
CA ALA A 174 -8.15 13.29 -12.95
C ALA A 174 -9.21 13.98 -12.06
N PRO A 175 -10.49 13.71 -12.25
CA PRO A 175 -11.56 14.37 -11.52
C PRO A 175 -11.57 13.96 -10.03
N ALA A 176 -12.14 14.80 -9.18
CA ALA A 176 -12.14 14.64 -7.72
C ALA A 176 -12.69 13.28 -7.24
N TRP A 177 -13.67 12.71 -7.93
CA TRP A 177 -14.24 11.42 -7.56
C TRP A 177 -13.22 10.28 -7.62
N THR A 178 -12.23 10.32 -8.53
CA THR A 178 -11.16 9.30 -8.60
C THR A 178 -10.26 9.34 -7.36
N HIS A 179 -10.00 10.54 -6.84
CA HIS A 179 -9.27 10.73 -5.59
C HIS A 179 -10.09 10.23 -4.39
N ALA A 180 -11.41 10.50 -4.39
CA ALA A 180 -12.29 9.97 -3.35
C ALA A 180 -12.30 8.44 -3.33
N VAL A 181 -12.45 7.79 -4.50
CA VAL A 181 -12.38 6.33 -4.64
C VAL A 181 -11.05 5.79 -4.13
N ASN A 182 -9.92 6.40 -4.52
CA ASN A 182 -8.59 6.01 -4.06
C ASN A 182 -8.47 6.05 -2.51
N VAL A 183 -8.92 7.14 -1.89
CA VAL A 183 -8.85 7.30 -0.42
C VAL A 183 -9.80 6.33 0.27
N LEU A 184 -11.06 6.22 -0.17
CA LEU A 184 -12.05 5.33 0.43
C LEU A 184 -11.64 3.86 0.33
N TRP A 185 -11.03 3.45 -0.79
CA TRP A 185 -10.53 2.08 -0.94
C TRP A 185 -9.39 1.80 0.04
N SER A 186 -8.41 2.71 0.15
CA SER A 186 -7.34 2.59 1.13
C SER A 186 -7.88 2.50 2.57
N LEU A 187 -8.83 3.38 2.93
CA LEU A 187 -9.47 3.36 4.24
C LEU A 187 -10.26 2.07 4.48
N GLY A 188 -10.95 1.54 3.46
CA GLY A 188 -11.63 0.25 3.53
C GLY A 188 -10.66 -0.90 3.79
N ILE A 189 -9.50 -0.91 3.12
CA ILE A 189 -8.43 -1.89 3.38
C ILE A 189 -7.91 -1.75 4.81
N VAL A 190 -7.63 -0.54 5.28
CA VAL A 190 -7.19 -0.29 6.67
C VAL A 190 -8.24 -0.79 7.67
N TYR A 191 -9.50 -0.43 7.49
CA TYR A 191 -10.60 -0.93 8.33
C TYR A 191 -10.66 -2.47 8.35
N SER A 192 -10.48 -3.10 7.17
CA SER A 192 -10.57 -4.55 7.05
C SER A 192 -9.53 -5.28 7.89
N THR A 193 -8.34 -4.72 8.11
CA THR A 193 -7.31 -5.34 8.96
C THR A 193 -7.75 -5.47 10.42
N LEU A 194 -8.54 -4.52 10.92
CA LEU A 194 -9.13 -4.55 12.26
C LEU A 194 -10.34 -5.49 12.31
N ALA A 195 -11.22 -5.42 11.29
CA ALA A 195 -12.45 -6.22 11.23
C ALA A 195 -12.18 -7.73 11.00
N THR A 196 -11.07 -8.08 10.37
CA THR A 196 -10.59 -9.46 10.21
C THR A 196 -9.75 -9.95 11.39
N ARG A 197 -9.50 -9.09 12.39
CA ARG A 197 -8.63 -9.38 13.54
C ARG A 197 -7.21 -9.81 13.15
N GLN A 198 -6.70 -9.32 12.02
CA GLN A 198 -5.33 -9.53 11.63
C GLN A 198 -4.38 -8.52 12.26
N HIS A 199 -4.88 -7.35 12.63
CA HIS A 199 -4.13 -6.29 13.29
C HIS A 199 -4.96 -5.62 14.39
N VAL A 200 -4.27 -4.92 15.30
CA VAL A 200 -4.84 -4.00 16.28
C VAL A 200 -4.48 -2.55 15.90
N LEU A 201 -5.13 -1.58 16.54
CA LEU A 201 -4.95 -0.17 16.20
C LEU A 201 -3.48 0.29 16.23
N ILE A 202 -2.70 -0.20 17.17
CA ILE A 202 -1.28 0.16 17.29
C ILE A 202 -0.51 -0.28 16.05
N ASP A 203 -0.80 -1.45 15.50
CA ASP A 203 -0.19 -1.95 14.27
C ASP A 203 -0.56 -1.06 13.07
N VAL A 204 -1.82 -0.63 13.01
CA VAL A 204 -2.34 0.30 11.99
C VAL A 204 -1.63 1.64 12.04
N LEU A 205 -1.44 2.19 13.24
CA LEU A 205 -0.70 3.45 13.43
C LEU A 205 0.77 3.29 13.02
N GLY A 206 1.42 2.19 13.41
CA GLY A 206 2.79 1.86 13.01
C GLY A 206 2.94 1.75 11.49
N GLY A 207 2.03 1.03 10.82
CA GLY A 207 2.02 0.89 9.36
C GLY A 207 1.79 2.22 8.64
N THR A 208 0.85 3.04 9.14
CA THR A 208 0.57 4.38 8.60
C THR A 208 1.78 5.31 8.75
N LEU A 209 2.44 5.31 9.91
CA LEU A 209 3.65 6.09 10.14
C LEU A 209 4.78 5.67 9.20
N LEU A 210 5.02 4.38 9.06
CA LEU A 210 6.03 3.84 8.16
C LEU A 210 5.78 4.30 6.71
N ALA A 211 4.54 4.20 6.22
CA ALA A 211 4.16 4.69 4.91
C ALA A 211 4.38 6.20 4.75
N GLY A 212 4.04 6.98 5.77
CA GLY A 212 4.26 8.43 5.80
C GLY A 212 5.74 8.79 5.66
N VAL A 213 6.61 8.15 6.44
CA VAL A 213 8.07 8.36 6.41
C VAL A 213 8.64 7.99 5.04
N VAL A 214 8.32 6.80 4.51
CA VAL A 214 8.81 6.35 3.20
C VAL A 214 8.35 7.29 2.08
N SER A 215 7.08 7.69 2.08
CA SER A 215 6.53 8.62 1.08
C SER A 215 7.16 10.00 1.15
N TRP A 216 7.49 10.49 2.35
CA TRP A 216 8.15 11.78 2.56
C TRP A 216 9.59 11.77 2.04
N VAL A 217 10.37 10.75 2.41
CA VAL A 217 11.75 10.56 1.93
C VAL A 217 11.79 10.41 0.41
N GLY A 218 10.87 9.64 -0.18
CA GLY A 218 10.76 9.49 -1.62
C GLY A 218 10.51 10.81 -2.36
N THR A 219 9.70 11.70 -1.74
CA THR A 219 9.36 13.01 -2.32
C THR A 219 10.52 13.99 -2.25
N THR A 220 11.23 14.06 -1.12
CA THR A 220 12.36 14.98 -0.92
C THR A 220 13.51 14.65 -1.85
N ARG A 221 13.83 13.37 -2.04
CA ARG A 221 14.87 12.94 -3.00
C ARG A 221 14.51 13.28 -4.45
N GLY A 222 13.25 13.13 -4.85
CA GLY A 222 12.81 13.52 -6.19
C GLY A 222 12.93 15.01 -6.47
N ARG A 223 12.80 15.87 -5.46
CA ARG A 223 12.99 17.32 -5.59
C ARG A 223 14.46 17.71 -5.72
N LEU A 224 15.37 17.09 -4.96
CA LEU A 224 16.80 17.38 -5.01
C LEU A 224 17.41 17.05 -6.37
N VAL A 225 17.02 15.95 -7.00
CA VAL A 225 17.49 15.56 -8.34
C VAL A 225 17.06 16.57 -9.43
N LEU A 226 15.91 17.23 -9.25
CA LEU A 226 15.41 18.23 -10.20
C LEU A 226 16.04 19.63 -10.03
N THR A 227 16.70 19.89 -8.89
CA THR A 227 17.39 21.17 -8.64
C THR A 227 18.87 21.14 -9.04
N GLU A 228 19.42 19.95 -9.30
CA GLU A 228 20.83 19.76 -9.72
C GLU A 228 20.97 19.49 -11.24
N ALA A 229 19.87 19.37 -11.98
CA ALA A 229 19.82 19.17 -13.42
C ALA A 229 19.34 20.42 -14.16
#